data_65a8302d4eba9cb002c27bbbc2aa40df
#
_entry.id   65a8302d4eba9cb002c27bbbc2aa40df
#
_cell.length_a   1.000
_cell.length_b   1.000
_cell.length_c   1.000
_cell.angle_alpha   90.00
_cell.angle_beta   90.00
_cell.angle_gamma   90.00
#
_symmetry.space_group_name_H-M   'P 1'
#
loop_
_entity.id
_entity.type
_entity.pdbx_description
1 polymer ?
#
loop_
_entity_poly.entity_id
_entity_poly.type
_entity_poly.pdbx_seq_one_letter_code
_entity_poly.pdbx_strand_id
1 'polypeptide(L)'
;MTSDGAFTYNGGRVDPGETQNIRYGISETYLGDPVRIPVTIINGEREGPTVFLTAAAHGDELNGIEVVREVAFEWDLSNLAGTLVCMPVLNVPAFLAQQRYLPIYDRDLNRSFPGHEESTSAKRMAYRIFQNFIEPCDFGLDFHTSTRGRTNMLHVRADMTHKGVARLARAFGSNVIIDGEGPDGTLRGEATKAGVPTITVEMGEAHRFQRTLIDDALAGAESVFAEYGLRESTLVRWPGWRTVITDDKEKTWIRADAGGIVDMHYEVGSLVHAGDRICTITNPFKNDNTSVEAPFTGVLVGILENPVVYPGNPICHLVELDDKTRSVVEQRQSPDYHAHV
;
A
#
# COMPACT_ATOMS: atom_id res chain seq x y z
N MET A 1 -9.16 -23.52 4.77
CA MET A 1 -8.80 -24.60 3.80
C MET A 1 -9.67 -25.82 4.02
N THR A 2 -9.92 -26.60 2.97
CA THR A 2 -10.53 -27.92 3.10
C THR A 2 -9.57 -28.85 3.82
N SER A 3 -10.07 -29.96 4.41
CA SER A 3 -9.24 -30.94 5.16
C SER A 3 -8.14 -31.62 4.32
N ASP A 4 -8.09 -31.37 3.03
CA ASP A 4 -7.14 -31.90 2.05
C ASP A 4 -6.15 -30.85 1.50
N GLY A 5 -6.08 -29.65 2.10
CA GLY A 5 -5.13 -28.60 1.74
C GLY A 5 -5.49 -27.80 0.49
N ALA A 6 -6.63 -28.05 -0.15
CA ALA A 6 -7.03 -27.31 -1.34
C ALA A 6 -7.57 -25.92 -1.03
N PHE A 7 -7.27 -24.95 -1.89
CA PHE A 7 -7.91 -23.65 -1.88
C PHE A 7 -9.20 -23.70 -2.70
N THR A 8 -10.30 -23.21 -2.14
CA THR A 8 -11.63 -23.25 -2.79
C THR A 8 -12.21 -21.85 -2.87
N TYR A 9 -12.87 -21.54 -3.99
CA TYR A 9 -13.62 -20.31 -4.23
C TYR A 9 -14.89 -20.64 -4.99
N ASN A 10 -15.85 -19.72 -5.04
CA ASN A 10 -17.09 -19.97 -5.77
C ASN A 10 -16.81 -20.13 -7.29
N GLY A 11 -16.92 -21.35 -7.78
CA GLY A 11 -16.68 -21.74 -9.17
C GLY A 11 -15.38 -22.49 -9.41
N GLY A 12 -14.59 -22.79 -8.35
CA GLY A 12 -13.35 -23.55 -8.55
C GLY A 12 -12.64 -24.04 -7.31
N ARG A 13 -11.62 -24.83 -7.56
CA ARG A 13 -10.75 -25.45 -6.57
C ARG A 13 -9.34 -25.54 -7.16
N VAL A 14 -8.33 -25.32 -6.32
CA VAL A 14 -6.91 -25.47 -6.65
C VAL A 14 -6.29 -26.43 -5.66
N ASP A 15 -5.86 -27.59 -6.13
CA ASP A 15 -5.26 -28.62 -5.31
C ASP A 15 -3.79 -28.32 -4.97
N PRO A 16 -3.22 -28.90 -3.91
CA PRO A 16 -1.80 -28.76 -3.60
C PRO A 16 -0.90 -29.13 -4.80
N GLY A 17 0.12 -28.30 -5.07
CA GLY A 17 1.00 -28.41 -6.22
C GLY A 17 0.45 -27.77 -7.51
N GLU A 18 -0.76 -27.22 -7.51
CA GLU A 18 -1.35 -26.61 -8.68
C GLU A 18 -1.24 -25.08 -8.69
N THR A 19 -1.15 -24.52 -9.90
CA THR A 19 -1.28 -23.09 -10.18
C THR A 19 -2.41 -22.85 -11.16
N GLN A 20 -3.32 -21.93 -10.81
CA GLN A 20 -4.41 -21.53 -11.69
C GLN A 20 -4.42 -20.02 -11.93
N ASN A 21 -4.52 -19.65 -13.22
CA ASN A 21 -4.73 -18.26 -13.65
C ASN A 21 -6.19 -18.13 -14.10
N ILE A 22 -6.98 -17.37 -13.36
CA ILE A 22 -8.41 -17.22 -13.62
C ILE A 22 -8.80 -15.76 -13.86
N ARG A 23 -9.89 -15.57 -14.58
CA ARG A 23 -10.59 -14.29 -14.71
C ARG A 23 -11.92 -14.40 -14.00
N TYR A 24 -11.93 -13.98 -12.72
CA TYR A 24 -13.10 -14.13 -11.86
C TYR A 24 -14.11 -13.02 -12.05
N GLY A 25 -15.38 -13.38 -12.29
CA GLY A 25 -16.48 -12.45 -12.51
C GLY A 25 -16.95 -11.78 -11.23
N ILE A 26 -16.82 -10.45 -11.15
CA ILE A 26 -17.21 -9.66 -9.97
C ILE A 26 -18.42 -8.75 -10.21
N SER A 27 -18.75 -8.43 -11.46
CA SER A 27 -19.86 -7.56 -11.86
C SER A 27 -20.16 -7.75 -13.35
N GLU A 28 -21.07 -6.90 -13.86
CA GLU A 28 -21.42 -6.79 -15.27
C GLU A 28 -21.45 -5.31 -15.68
N THR A 29 -21.20 -5.04 -16.97
CA THR A 29 -21.38 -3.72 -17.58
C THR A 29 -22.86 -3.43 -17.83
N TYR A 30 -23.19 -2.22 -18.30
CA TYR A 30 -24.53 -1.86 -18.75
C TYR A 30 -25.08 -2.69 -19.93
N LEU A 31 -24.19 -3.36 -20.67
CA LEU A 31 -24.52 -4.23 -21.81
C LEU A 31 -24.57 -5.70 -21.41
N GLY A 32 -24.35 -6.02 -20.13
CA GLY A 32 -24.31 -7.41 -19.65
C GLY A 32 -22.95 -8.09 -19.84
N ASP A 33 -21.92 -7.39 -20.33
CA ASP A 33 -20.57 -7.93 -20.41
C ASP A 33 -20.00 -8.12 -19.01
N PRO A 34 -19.38 -9.29 -18.71
CA PRO A 34 -18.85 -9.55 -17.38
C PRO A 34 -17.61 -8.71 -17.09
N VAL A 35 -17.62 -8.05 -15.94
CA VAL A 35 -16.43 -7.42 -15.33
C VAL A 35 -15.69 -8.49 -14.55
N ARG A 36 -14.43 -8.75 -14.92
CA ARG A 36 -13.60 -9.82 -14.35
C ARG A 36 -12.29 -9.25 -13.80
N ILE A 37 -11.88 -9.76 -12.64
CA ILE A 37 -10.53 -9.50 -12.09
C ILE A 37 -9.58 -10.64 -12.46
N PRO A 38 -8.28 -10.34 -12.71
CA PRO A 38 -7.25 -11.37 -12.83
C PRO A 38 -6.90 -11.89 -11.43
N VAL A 39 -6.90 -13.20 -11.26
CA VAL A 39 -6.48 -13.87 -10.03
C VAL A 39 -5.55 -15.02 -10.40
N THR A 40 -4.37 -15.05 -9.79
CA THR A 40 -3.45 -16.19 -9.85
C THR A 40 -3.42 -16.84 -8.48
N ILE A 41 -3.77 -18.12 -8.42
CA ILE A 41 -3.73 -18.91 -7.19
C ILE A 41 -2.62 -19.95 -7.35
N ILE A 42 -1.64 -19.92 -6.45
CA ILE A 42 -0.50 -20.84 -6.42
C ILE A 42 -0.60 -21.59 -5.11
N ASN A 43 -0.99 -22.85 -5.16
CA ASN A 43 -1.10 -23.71 -3.99
C ASN A 43 0.11 -24.65 -3.93
N GLY A 44 1.02 -24.40 -2.98
CA GLY A 44 2.23 -25.20 -2.79
C GLY A 44 1.92 -26.64 -2.37
N GLU A 45 2.85 -27.56 -2.59
CA GLU A 45 2.72 -28.95 -2.14
C GLU A 45 2.84 -29.09 -0.62
N ARG A 46 3.50 -28.14 0.03
CA ARG A 46 3.74 -28.14 1.47
C ARG A 46 2.66 -27.37 2.20
N GLU A 47 2.22 -27.89 3.33
CA GLU A 47 1.30 -27.15 4.22
C GLU A 47 1.92 -25.85 4.69
N GLY A 48 1.10 -24.79 4.76
CA GLY A 48 1.51 -23.47 5.19
C GLY A 48 0.34 -22.49 5.16
N PRO A 49 0.58 -21.20 5.44
CA PRO A 49 -0.47 -20.21 5.47
C PRO A 49 -0.97 -19.85 4.05
N THR A 50 -2.22 -19.41 3.99
CA THR A 50 -2.82 -18.82 2.79
C THR A 50 -2.69 -17.31 2.85
N VAL A 51 -2.09 -16.71 1.83
CA VAL A 51 -1.77 -15.28 1.78
C VAL A 51 -2.36 -14.63 0.55
N PHE A 52 -3.03 -13.49 0.71
CA PHE A 52 -3.39 -12.68 -0.44
C PHE A 52 -2.43 -11.52 -0.66
N LEU A 53 -2.18 -11.22 -1.94
CA LEU A 53 -1.48 -10.03 -2.41
C LEU A 53 -2.42 -9.25 -3.34
N THR A 54 -2.72 -8.00 -3.00
CA THR A 54 -3.63 -7.16 -3.78
C THR A 54 -2.98 -5.86 -4.23
N ALA A 55 -3.41 -5.35 -5.38
CA ALA A 55 -3.05 -4.04 -5.86
C ALA A 55 -4.19 -3.42 -6.68
N ALA A 56 -4.02 -2.16 -7.05
CA ALA A 56 -4.96 -1.40 -7.86
C ALA A 56 -6.43 -1.49 -7.38
N ALA A 57 -6.64 -1.36 -6.07
CA ALA A 57 -7.95 -0.98 -5.52
C ALA A 57 -8.35 0.42 -6.03
N HIS A 58 -7.35 1.24 -6.36
CA HIS A 58 -7.45 2.46 -7.16
C HIS A 58 -6.78 2.21 -8.51
N GLY A 59 -7.49 2.49 -9.61
CA GLY A 59 -7.06 2.03 -10.94
C GLY A 59 -5.83 2.72 -11.51
N ASP A 60 -5.41 3.84 -10.95
CA ASP A 60 -4.23 4.61 -11.35
C ASP A 60 -2.97 4.30 -10.51
N GLU A 61 -3.05 3.42 -9.50
CA GLU A 61 -1.96 3.05 -8.61
C GLU A 61 -1.23 1.80 -9.14
N LEU A 62 -0.09 1.99 -9.85
CA LEU A 62 0.50 0.95 -10.69
C LEU A 62 1.63 0.14 -10.04
N ASN A 63 2.43 0.72 -9.12
CA ASN A 63 3.60 0.05 -8.55
C ASN A 63 3.26 -1.33 -7.95
N GLY A 64 2.14 -1.41 -7.22
CA GLY A 64 1.68 -2.66 -6.61
C GLY A 64 1.32 -3.75 -7.62
N ILE A 65 0.85 -3.37 -8.82
CA ILE A 65 0.54 -4.32 -9.89
C ILE A 65 1.81 -5.10 -10.25
N GLU A 66 2.92 -4.38 -10.40
CA GLU A 66 4.20 -4.98 -10.76
C GLU A 66 4.75 -5.86 -9.64
N VAL A 67 4.63 -5.44 -8.37
CA VAL A 67 5.00 -6.29 -7.23
C VAL A 67 4.23 -7.61 -7.24
N VAL A 68 2.90 -7.56 -7.36
CA VAL A 68 2.05 -8.77 -7.36
C VAL A 68 2.35 -9.65 -8.57
N ARG A 69 2.61 -9.05 -9.75
CA ARG A 69 2.97 -9.76 -10.98
C ARG A 69 4.31 -10.49 -10.82
N GLU A 70 5.34 -9.81 -10.34
CA GLU A 70 6.67 -10.42 -10.18
C GLU A 70 6.65 -11.56 -9.16
N VAL A 71 5.95 -11.39 -8.03
CA VAL A 71 5.78 -12.47 -7.06
C VAL A 71 5.09 -13.69 -7.70
N ALA A 72 4.05 -13.46 -8.51
CA ALA A 72 3.26 -14.55 -9.10
C ALA A 72 3.97 -15.29 -10.24
N PHE A 73 4.83 -14.62 -11.02
CA PHE A 73 5.34 -15.14 -12.28
C PHE A 73 6.86 -15.18 -12.42
N GLU A 74 7.60 -14.44 -11.59
CA GLU A 74 9.06 -14.36 -11.70
C GLU A 74 9.79 -14.98 -10.51
N TRP A 75 9.11 -15.15 -9.37
CA TRP A 75 9.73 -15.82 -8.24
C TRP A 75 9.74 -17.34 -8.42
N ASP A 76 10.82 -17.98 -7.99
CA ASP A 76 10.83 -19.45 -7.83
C ASP A 76 9.99 -19.82 -6.60
N LEU A 77 8.82 -20.38 -6.88
CA LEU A 77 7.83 -20.83 -5.90
C LEU A 77 7.70 -22.36 -5.86
N SER A 78 8.66 -23.09 -6.46
CA SER A 78 8.67 -24.55 -6.49
C SER A 78 8.63 -25.20 -5.10
N ASN A 79 9.16 -24.52 -4.08
CA ASN A 79 9.18 -24.97 -2.69
C ASN A 79 8.23 -24.15 -1.79
N LEU A 80 7.20 -23.56 -2.36
CA LEU A 80 6.22 -22.80 -1.60
C LEU A 80 5.53 -23.67 -0.53
N ALA A 81 5.43 -23.15 0.69
CA ALA A 81 4.57 -23.70 1.73
C ALA A 81 3.31 -22.84 1.89
N GLY A 82 2.15 -23.48 1.75
CA GLY A 82 0.86 -22.77 1.77
C GLY A 82 0.42 -22.27 0.41
N THR A 83 -0.46 -21.26 0.40
CA THR A 83 -1.14 -20.79 -0.82
C THR A 83 -0.96 -19.28 -1.00
N LEU A 84 -0.63 -18.86 -2.22
CA LEU A 84 -0.65 -17.46 -2.62
C LEU A 84 -1.88 -17.17 -3.48
N VAL A 85 -2.60 -16.10 -3.14
CA VAL A 85 -3.74 -15.57 -3.92
C VAL A 85 -3.34 -14.19 -4.41
N CYS A 86 -2.90 -14.10 -5.65
CA CYS A 86 -2.36 -12.89 -6.27
C CYS A 86 -3.43 -12.19 -7.12
N MET A 87 -3.80 -10.97 -6.75
CA MET A 87 -4.80 -10.13 -7.43
C MET A 87 -4.17 -8.79 -7.82
N PRO A 88 -3.47 -8.70 -8.97
CA PRO A 88 -2.74 -7.49 -9.35
C PRO A 88 -3.65 -6.29 -9.64
N VAL A 89 -4.91 -6.52 -10.03
CA VAL A 89 -5.86 -5.45 -10.33
C VAL A 89 -7.23 -5.78 -9.74
N LEU A 90 -7.57 -5.15 -8.61
CA LEU A 90 -8.89 -5.29 -8.00
C LEU A 90 -9.96 -4.46 -8.71
N ASN A 91 -9.62 -3.25 -9.10
CA ASN A 91 -10.55 -2.29 -9.71
C ASN A 91 -10.33 -2.19 -11.22
N VAL A 92 -10.66 -3.26 -11.94
CA VAL A 92 -10.46 -3.33 -13.40
C VAL A 92 -11.15 -2.19 -14.16
N PRO A 93 -12.40 -1.78 -13.85
CA PRO A 93 -13.01 -0.63 -14.55
C PRO A 93 -12.24 0.67 -14.36
N ALA A 94 -11.74 0.96 -13.16
CA ALA A 94 -10.95 2.14 -12.87
C ALA A 94 -9.55 2.07 -13.54
N PHE A 95 -8.93 0.89 -13.54
CA PHE A 95 -7.66 0.64 -14.21
C PHE A 95 -7.76 0.89 -15.73
N LEU A 96 -8.81 0.37 -16.38
CA LEU A 96 -9.05 0.61 -17.81
C LEU A 96 -9.33 2.09 -18.12
N ALA A 97 -9.98 2.79 -17.21
CA ALA A 97 -10.21 4.23 -17.32
C ALA A 97 -9.01 5.09 -16.87
N GLN A 98 -7.94 4.47 -16.36
CA GLN A 98 -6.75 5.14 -15.81
C GLN A 98 -7.11 6.22 -14.77
N GLN A 99 -8.00 5.88 -13.87
CA GLN A 99 -8.46 6.78 -12.81
C GLN A 99 -8.56 6.07 -11.46
N ARG A 100 -8.61 6.87 -10.39
CA ARG A 100 -8.63 6.37 -9.02
C ARG A 100 -9.90 5.56 -8.70
N TYR A 101 -11.04 6.13 -8.98
CA TYR A 101 -12.34 5.60 -8.57
C TYR A 101 -13.03 4.79 -9.66
N LEU A 102 -13.98 3.95 -9.27
CA LEU A 102 -14.88 3.32 -10.23
C LEU A 102 -15.55 4.39 -11.11
N PRO A 103 -15.52 4.26 -12.46
CA PRO A 103 -16.17 5.21 -13.36
C PRO A 103 -17.68 5.33 -13.14
N ILE A 104 -18.26 4.34 -12.47
CA ILE A 104 -19.68 4.29 -12.12
C ILE A 104 -19.85 5.05 -10.80
N TYR A 105 -20.38 6.27 -10.90
CA TYR A 105 -20.70 7.16 -9.76
C TYR A 105 -19.47 7.55 -8.90
N ASP A 106 -18.25 7.52 -9.46
CA ASP A 106 -17.00 7.89 -8.77
C ASP A 106 -16.86 7.24 -7.38
N ARG A 107 -17.18 5.95 -7.29
CA ARG A 107 -17.14 5.23 -6.02
C ARG A 107 -15.74 4.70 -5.73
N ASP A 108 -15.30 4.93 -4.50
CA ASP A 108 -14.07 4.34 -3.98
C ASP A 108 -14.30 2.86 -3.63
N LEU A 109 -13.65 1.94 -4.36
CA LEU A 109 -13.73 0.52 -4.06
C LEU A 109 -13.14 0.22 -2.68
N ASN A 110 -12.05 0.95 -2.29
CA ASN A 110 -11.41 0.83 -0.99
C ASN A 110 -12.16 1.59 0.15
N ARG A 111 -13.45 1.81 -0.03
CA ARG A 111 -14.43 2.24 0.97
C ARG A 111 -15.71 1.38 0.90
N SER A 112 -15.60 0.24 0.21
CA SER A 112 -16.75 -0.60 -0.08
C SER A 112 -16.65 -2.00 0.49
N PHE A 113 -15.52 -2.38 1.10
CA PHE A 113 -15.32 -3.67 1.76
C PHE A 113 -16.04 -3.72 3.12
N PRO A 114 -16.41 -4.94 3.62
CA PRO A 114 -16.33 -6.23 2.93
C PRO A 114 -17.37 -6.37 1.82
N GLY A 115 -18.25 -5.39 1.65
CA GLY A 115 -19.30 -5.37 0.67
C GLY A 115 -20.59 -6.05 1.12
N HIS A 116 -21.54 -6.15 0.21
CA HIS A 116 -22.81 -6.84 0.44
C HIS A 116 -23.43 -7.21 -0.91
N GLU A 117 -24.00 -8.42 -1.02
CA GLU A 117 -24.54 -8.94 -2.27
C GLU A 117 -25.71 -8.11 -2.82
N GLU A 118 -26.58 -7.65 -1.95
CA GLU A 118 -27.76 -6.83 -2.30
C GLU A 118 -27.50 -5.34 -2.05
N SER A 119 -26.49 -4.74 -2.73
CA SER A 119 -26.10 -3.35 -2.51
C SER A 119 -25.66 -2.67 -3.81
N THR A 120 -24.97 -1.52 -3.70
CA THR A 120 -24.42 -0.79 -4.84
C THR A 120 -23.38 -1.63 -5.60
N SER A 121 -23.15 -1.31 -6.89
CA SER A 121 -22.17 -2.04 -7.72
C SER A 121 -20.80 -2.17 -7.05
N ALA A 122 -20.27 -1.10 -6.45
CA ALA A 122 -19.00 -1.15 -5.73
C ALA A 122 -19.03 -2.14 -4.55
N LYS A 123 -20.08 -2.11 -3.73
CA LYS A 123 -20.23 -3.05 -2.59
C LYS A 123 -20.43 -4.50 -3.04
N ARG A 124 -21.12 -4.72 -4.17
CA ARG A 124 -21.27 -6.07 -4.75
C ARG A 124 -19.94 -6.60 -5.29
N MET A 125 -19.16 -5.75 -5.95
CA MET A 125 -17.79 -6.10 -6.39
C MET A 125 -16.91 -6.46 -5.19
N ALA A 126 -16.87 -5.57 -4.18
CA ALA A 126 -16.12 -5.79 -2.94
C ALA A 126 -16.52 -7.09 -2.24
N TYR A 127 -17.80 -7.39 -2.13
CA TYR A 127 -18.33 -8.62 -1.53
C TYR A 127 -17.80 -9.87 -2.24
N ARG A 128 -17.88 -9.92 -3.58
CA ARG A 128 -17.42 -11.09 -4.35
C ARG A 128 -15.91 -11.31 -4.23
N ILE A 129 -15.13 -10.23 -4.18
CA ILE A 129 -13.68 -10.30 -3.95
C ILE A 129 -13.41 -10.81 -2.54
N PHE A 130 -14.05 -10.19 -1.54
CA PHE A 130 -13.80 -10.45 -0.13
C PHE A 130 -14.10 -11.88 0.26
N GLN A 131 -15.30 -12.37 -0.05
CA GLN A 131 -15.76 -13.71 0.31
C GLN A 131 -14.95 -14.84 -0.34
N ASN A 132 -14.41 -14.61 -1.53
CA ASN A 132 -13.74 -15.67 -2.28
C ASN A 132 -12.22 -15.69 -2.14
N PHE A 133 -11.60 -14.51 -1.90
CA PHE A 133 -10.15 -14.38 -2.01
C PHE A 133 -9.48 -13.66 -0.83
N ILE A 134 -10.24 -13.03 0.06
CA ILE A 134 -9.71 -12.34 1.25
C ILE A 134 -10.03 -13.14 2.51
N GLU A 135 -11.29 -13.37 2.79
CA GLU A 135 -11.76 -14.06 4.00
C GLU A 135 -11.18 -15.47 4.18
N PRO A 136 -10.92 -16.27 3.10
CA PRO A 136 -10.28 -17.58 3.24
C PRO A 136 -8.78 -17.54 3.55
N CYS A 137 -8.15 -16.36 3.58
CA CYS A 137 -6.71 -16.22 3.81
C CYS A 137 -6.36 -16.03 5.29
N ASP A 138 -5.11 -16.38 5.66
CA ASP A 138 -4.58 -16.19 7.00
C ASP A 138 -4.04 -14.77 7.23
N PHE A 139 -3.54 -14.10 6.18
CA PHE A 139 -3.11 -12.70 6.21
C PHE A 139 -2.96 -12.11 4.81
N GLY A 140 -2.72 -10.80 4.71
CA GLY A 140 -2.60 -10.13 3.42
C GLY A 140 -1.73 -8.89 3.35
N LEU A 141 -1.24 -8.62 2.14
CA LEU A 141 -0.52 -7.41 1.76
C LEU A 141 -1.31 -6.67 0.68
N ASP A 142 -1.69 -5.43 0.96
CA ASP A 142 -2.44 -4.56 0.06
C ASP A 142 -1.56 -3.40 -0.40
N PHE A 143 -1.17 -3.38 -1.68
CA PHE A 143 -0.21 -2.44 -2.24
C PHE A 143 -0.91 -1.23 -2.85
N HIS A 144 -0.50 -0.05 -2.41
CA HIS A 144 -1.00 1.25 -2.84
C HIS A 144 0.11 2.21 -3.24
N THR A 145 -0.25 3.29 -3.89
CA THR A 145 0.59 4.47 -4.06
C THR A 145 -0.08 5.69 -3.46
N SER A 146 0.63 6.82 -3.40
CA SER A 146 -0.03 8.10 -3.18
C SER A 146 -1.03 8.39 -4.29
N THR A 147 -2.00 9.22 -3.98
CA THR A 147 -2.96 9.72 -4.96
C THR A 147 -2.28 10.60 -6.00
N ARG A 148 -2.88 10.73 -7.19
CA ARG A 148 -2.35 11.53 -8.32
C ARG A 148 -1.80 12.89 -7.90
N GLY A 149 -0.61 13.23 -8.38
CA GLY A 149 0.08 14.49 -8.11
C GLY A 149 0.78 14.55 -6.76
N ARG A 150 0.96 13.41 -6.10
CA ARG A 150 1.75 13.26 -4.87
C ARG A 150 2.56 11.97 -4.92
N THR A 151 3.68 11.95 -4.19
CA THR A 151 4.48 10.75 -4.01
C THR A 151 4.64 10.43 -2.53
N ASN A 152 4.72 9.15 -2.18
CA ASN A 152 5.01 8.63 -0.86
C ASN A 152 6.38 7.94 -0.84
N MET A 153 7.15 8.12 0.23
CA MET A 153 8.18 7.13 0.55
C MET A 153 7.51 5.79 0.84
N LEU A 154 8.23 4.68 0.67
CA LEU A 154 7.71 3.39 1.08
C LEU A 154 7.46 3.39 2.59
N HIS A 155 6.20 3.19 2.99
CA HIS A 155 5.80 3.04 4.38
C HIS A 155 4.62 2.08 4.51
N VAL A 156 4.40 1.59 5.71
CA VAL A 156 3.31 0.66 6.02
C VAL A 156 2.25 1.38 6.86
N ARG A 157 0.98 1.12 6.55
CA ARG A 157 -0.16 1.45 7.42
C ARG A 157 -0.69 0.17 8.05
N ALA A 158 -0.81 0.16 9.37
CA ALA A 158 -1.13 -1.04 10.13
C ALA A 158 -1.85 -0.70 11.44
N ASP A 159 -2.78 -1.53 11.88
CA ASP A 159 -3.31 -1.49 13.24
C ASP A 159 -2.32 -2.21 14.18
N MET A 160 -1.47 -1.44 14.82
CA MET A 160 -0.42 -1.99 15.70
C MET A 160 -0.96 -2.52 17.03
N THR A 161 -2.23 -2.30 17.35
CA THR A 161 -2.91 -2.88 18.52
C THR A 161 -3.25 -4.36 18.30
N HIS A 162 -3.46 -4.76 17.01
CA HIS A 162 -3.72 -6.13 16.62
C HIS A 162 -2.40 -6.91 16.46
N LYS A 163 -2.16 -7.94 17.32
CA LYS A 163 -0.88 -8.66 17.37
C LYS A 163 -0.43 -9.26 16.04
N GLY A 164 -1.36 -9.83 15.27
CA GLY A 164 -1.08 -10.41 13.94
C GLY A 164 -0.64 -9.34 12.93
N VAL A 165 -1.33 -8.20 12.90
CA VAL A 165 -1.00 -7.06 12.04
C VAL A 165 0.35 -6.45 12.45
N ALA A 166 0.60 -6.27 13.74
CA ALA A 166 1.87 -5.74 14.24
C ALA A 166 3.06 -6.66 13.90
N ARG A 167 2.88 -8.00 13.94
CA ARG A 167 3.90 -8.95 13.48
C ARG A 167 4.16 -8.79 11.98
N LEU A 168 3.09 -8.75 11.18
CA LEU A 168 3.16 -8.61 9.73
C LEU A 168 3.85 -7.31 9.30
N ALA A 169 3.49 -6.17 9.90
CA ALA A 169 4.09 -4.87 9.62
C ALA A 169 5.59 -4.83 9.96
N ARG A 170 6.00 -5.47 11.07
CA ARG A 170 7.42 -5.57 11.44
C ARG A 170 8.19 -6.50 10.52
N ALA A 171 7.58 -7.62 10.09
CA ALA A 171 8.17 -8.56 9.16
C ALA A 171 8.41 -7.94 7.77
N PHE A 172 7.49 -7.08 7.30
CA PHE A 172 7.65 -6.38 6.03
C PHE A 172 8.91 -5.47 6.01
N GLY A 173 9.28 -4.88 7.14
CA GLY A 173 10.56 -4.19 7.26
C GLY A 173 10.63 -2.79 6.67
N SER A 174 9.53 -2.00 6.72
CA SER A 174 9.58 -0.57 6.36
C SER A 174 10.19 0.29 7.46
N ASN A 175 10.72 1.46 7.09
CA ASN A 175 11.24 2.46 8.02
C ASN A 175 10.14 3.13 8.85
N VAL A 176 9.00 3.40 8.25
CA VAL A 176 7.87 4.07 8.89
C VAL A 176 6.67 3.13 8.88
N ILE A 177 6.06 2.97 10.05
CA ILE A 177 4.77 2.31 10.22
C ILE A 177 3.80 3.34 10.80
N ILE A 178 2.75 3.68 10.06
CA ILE A 178 1.69 4.58 10.53
C ILE A 178 0.60 3.73 11.17
N ASP A 179 0.46 3.88 12.49
CA ASP A 179 -0.52 3.15 13.28
C ASP A 179 -1.94 3.67 13.05
N GLY A 180 -2.90 2.75 13.09
CA GLY A 180 -4.34 3.00 13.05
C GLY A 180 -5.13 1.94 12.29
N GLU A 181 -6.37 1.75 12.71
CA GLU A 181 -7.32 0.81 12.09
C GLU A 181 -7.60 1.15 10.62
N GLY A 182 -7.53 2.44 10.28
CA GLY A 182 -7.91 2.97 8.96
C GLY A 182 -9.40 3.34 8.90
N PRO A 183 -9.80 4.02 7.81
CA PRO A 183 -11.21 4.34 7.59
C PRO A 183 -12.07 3.09 7.37
N ASP A 184 -13.35 3.16 7.75
CA ASP A 184 -14.32 2.10 7.47
C ASP A 184 -14.41 1.78 5.98
N GLY A 185 -14.65 0.52 5.67
CA GLY A 185 -14.79 0.02 4.31
C GLY A 185 -13.47 -0.15 3.54
N THR A 186 -12.31 0.08 4.18
CA THR A 186 -11.02 -0.27 3.57
C THR A 186 -10.78 -1.77 3.60
N LEU A 187 -10.13 -2.31 2.55
CA LEU A 187 -9.79 -3.73 2.50
C LEU A 187 -9.00 -4.16 3.73
N ARG A 188 -7.95 -3.42 4.09
CA ARG A 188 -7.11 -3.69 5.27
C ARG A 188 -7.91 -3.74 6.58
N GLY A 189 -8.74 -2.72 6.83
CA GLY A 189 -9.51 -2.63 8.06
C GLY A 189 -10.55 -3.75 8.17
N GLU A 190 -11.30 -3.99 7.09
CA GLU A 190 -12.35 -5.02 7.10
C GLU A 190 -11.79 -6.44 7.10
N ALA A 191 -10.66 -6.70 6.42
CA ALA A 191 -9.96 -7.98 6.50
C ALA A 191 -9.46 -8.26 7.93
N THR A 192 -8.83 -7.28 8.58
CA THR A 192 -8.38 -7.41 9.97
C THR A 192 -9.56 -7.66 10.93
N LYS A 193 -10.69 -6.95 10.78
CA LYS A 193 -11.93 -7.18 11.56
C LYS A 193 -12.49 -8.58 11.35
N ALA A 194 -12.36 -9.14 10.15
CA ALA A 194 -12.77 -10.51 9.82
C ALA A 194 -11.78 -11.59 10.30
N GLY A 195 -10.69 -11.20 10.96
CA GLY A 195 -9.69 -12.13 11.49
C GLY A 195 -8.53 -12.42 10.53
N VAL A 196 -8.40 -11.67 9.43
CA VAL A 196 -7.32 -11.75 8.45
C VAL A 196 -6.38 -10.56 8.61
N PRO A 197 -5.29 -10.66 9.41
CA PRO A 197 -4.33 -9.59 9.62
C PRO A 197 -3.81 -9.05 8.28
N THR A 198 -3.98 -7.75 8.04
CA THR A 198 -3.64 -7.14 6.76
C THR A 198 -2.93 -5.81 6.97
N ILE A 199 -1.91 -5.55 6.16
CA ILE A 199 -1.23 -4.26 6.09
C ILE A 199 -1.44 -3.61 4.72
N THR A 200 -1.44 -2.28 4.70
CA THR A 200 -1.32 -1.51 3.45
C THR A 200 0.13 -1.04 3.29
N VAL A 201 0.71 -1.32 2.13
CA VAL A 201 2.03 -0.83 1.73
C VAL A 201 1.84 0.34 0.78
N GLU A 202 2.26 1.51 1.21
CA GLU A 202 2.19 2.75 0.42
C GLU A 202 3.56 3.01 -0.21
N MET A 203 3.63 3.27 -1.54
CA MET A 203 4.90 3.48 -2.23
C MET A 203 4.74 4.29 -3.52
N GLY A 204 5.41 5.44 -3.59
CA GLY A 204 5.50 6.28 -4.78
C GLY A 204 4.19 6.99 -5.16
N GLU A 205 4.01 7.21 -6.47
CA GLU A 205 2.91 7.97 -7.03
C GLU A 205 2.07 7.19 -8.05
N ALA A 206 0.86 7.67 -8.30
CA ALA A 206 -0.02 7.15 -9.34
C ALA A 206 0.54 7.37 -10.76
N HIS A 207 0.10 6.55 -11.73
CA HIS A 207 0.47 6.59 -13.14
C HIS A 207 1.94 6.36 -13.47
N ARG A 208 2.75 5.82 -12.56
CA ARG A 208 4.17 5.51 -12.79
C ARG A 208 4.56 4.13 -12.28
N PHE A 209 5.59 3.57 -12.90
CA PHE A 209 6.40 2.50 -12.33
C PHE A 209 7.69 3.12 -11.78
N GLN A 210 7.94 2.88 -10.50
CA GLN A 210 9.12 3.38 -9.78
C GLN A 210 9.94 2.19 -9.29
N ARG A 211 10.85 1.71 -10.13
CA ARG A 211 11.55 0.43 -9.94
C ARG A 211 12.17 0.26 -8.56
N THR A 212 12.85 1.28 -8.05
CA THR A 212 13.48 1.22 -6.71
C THR A 212 12.45 0.91 -5.61
N LEU A 213 11.26 1.54 -5.65
CA LEU A 213 10.20 1.31 -4.68
C LEU A 213 9.55 -0.08 -4.85
N ILE A 214 9.45 -0.54 -6.10
CA ILE A 214 8.99 -1.90 -6.41
C ILE A 214 9.96 -2.92 -5.84
N ASP A 215 11.28 -2.75 -6.05
CA ASP A 215 12.32 -3.64 -5.51
C ASP A 215 12.30 -3.66 -3.97
N ASP A 216 12.13 -2.51 -3.34
CA ASP A 216 11.98 -2.39 -1.90
C ASP A 216 10.72 -3.12 -1.37
N ALA A 217 9.61 -3.04 -2.10
CA ALA A 217 8.38 -3.73 -1.74
C ALA A 217 8.48 -5.25 -1.94
N LEU A 218 9.17 -5.71 -3.00
CA LEU A 218 9.48 -7.11 -3.23
C LEU A 218 10.36 -7.67 -2.10
N ALA A 219 11.40 -6.94 -1.69
CA ALA A 219 12.24 -7.31 -0.55
C ALA A 219 11.43 -7.38 0.76
N GLY A 220 10.44 -6.48 0.94
CA GLY A 220 9.50 -6.52 2.06
C GLY A 220 8.59 -7.75 2.02
N ALA A 221 8.04 -8.08 0.85
CA ALA A 221 7.23 -9.28 0.66
C ALA A 221 8.05 -10.57 0.92
N GLU A 222 9.29 -10.63 0.42
CA GLU A 222 10.19 -11.75 0.69
C GLU A 222 10.49 -11.92 2.18
N SER A 223 10.71 -10.82 2.89
CA SER A 223 10.89 -10.82 4.35
C SER A 223 9.66 -11.37 5.09
N VAL A 224 8.45 -11.02 4.64
CA VAL A 224 7.20 -11.59 5.16
C VAL A 224 7.13 -13.10 4.88
N PHE A 225 7.46 -13.52 3.67
CA PHE A 225 7.42 -14.94 3.30
C PHE A 225 8.40 -15.78 4.13
N ALA A 226 9.60 -15.21 4.41
CA ALA A 226 10.56 -15.83 5.31
C ALA A 226 10.04 -15.94 6.75
N GLU A 227 9.50 -14.84 7.31
CA GLU A 227 8.96 -14.79 8.69
C GLU A 227 7.80 -15.75 8.92
N TYR A 228 6.96 -15.97 7.89
CA TYR A 228 5.78 -16.84 7.97
C TYR A 228 6.03 -18.25 7.42
N GLY A 229 7.25 -18.54 6.97
CA GLY A 229 7.65 -19.87 6.52
C GLY A 229 7.09 -20.31 5.18
N LEU A 230 6.63 -19.36 4.33
CA LEU A 230 6.20 -19.66 2.97
C LEU A 230 7.36 -20.06 2.05
N ARG A 231 8.53 -19.45 2.26
CA ARG A 231 9.79 -19.76 1.55
C ARG A 231 10.91 -19.96 2.54
N GLU A 232 11.87 -20.82 2.16
CA GLU A 232 13.14 -20.93 2.88
C GLU A 232 14.00 -19.70 2.56
N SER A 233 13.93 -18.69 3.41
CA SER A 233 14.79 -17.51 3.39
C SER A 233 15.27 -17.23 4.81
N THR A 234 16.49 -16.76 4.94
CA THR A 234 17.12 -16.52 6.25
C THR A 234 17.06 -15.07 6.70
N LEU A 235 16.50 -14.18 5.89
CA LEU A 235 16.64 -12.75 6.11
C LEU A 235 15.27 -12.06 6.28
N VAL A 236 14.91 -11.82 7.54
CA VAL A 236 13.90 -10.79 7.87
C VAL A 236 14.54 -9.42 7.66
N ARG A 237 13.95 -8.61 6.80
CA ARG A 237 14.46 -7.27 6.42
C ARG A 237 14.50 -6.34 7.62
N TRP A 238 15.69 -5.76 7.87
CA TRP A 238 15.85 -4.65 8.78
C TRP A 238 16.26 -3.39 7.99
N PRO A 239 15.45 -2.33 7.96
CA PRO A 239 15.72 -1.14 7.14
C PRO A 239 16.82 -0.22 7.73
N GLY A 240 17.42 -0.61 8.87
CA GLY A 240 18.43 0.14 9.55
C GLY A 240 17.93 1.14 10.58
N TRP A 241 16.71 1.61 10.46
CA TRP A 241 15.94 2.33 11.48
C TRP A 241 14.45 2.08 11.27
N ARG A 242 13.68 2.24 12.33
CA ARG A 242 12.21 2.10 12.24
C ARG A 242 11.54 2.99 13.28
N THR A 243 10.46 3.63 12.86
CA THR A 243 9.55 4.32 13.77
C THR A 243 8.13 3.82 13.56
N VAL A 244 7.37 3.77 14.65
CA VAL A 244 5.92 3.55 14.65
C VAL A 244 5.27 4.86 15.05
N ILE A 245 4.42 5.39 14.20
CA ILE A 245 3.71 6.65 14.42
C ILE A 245 2.35 6.31 15.03
N THR A 246 2.31 6.26 16.35
CA THR A 246 1.13 6.07 17.20
C THR A 246 0.37 7.38 17.41
N ASP A 247 -0.76 7.34 18.08
CA ASP A 247 -1.60 8.55 18.28
C ASP A 247 -0.97 9.57 19.23
N ASP A 248 0.03 9.18 20.03
CA ASP A 248 0.80 10.07 20.91
C ASP A 248 1.92 10.84 20.16
N LYS A 249 2.20 10.50 18.90
CA LYS A 249 3.15 11.21 18.03
C LYS A 249 2.44 12.17 17.08
N GLU A 250 3.08 13.31 16.83
CA GLU A 250 2.54 14.26 15.87
C GLU A 250 2.63 13.71 14.43
N LYS A 251 1.52 13.81 13.73
CA LYS A 251 1.38 13.50 12.30
C LYS A 251 0.43 14.50 11.68
N THR A 252 0.85 15.18 10.62
CA THR A 252 0.02 16.21 10.02
C THR A 252 0.17 16.29 8.49
N TRP A 253 -0.93 16.62 7.84
CA TRP A 253 -0.93 17.10 6.47
C TRP A 253 -0.77 18.61 6.49
N ILE A 254 0.43 19.08 6.14
CA ILE A 254 0.70 20.51 5.95
C ILE A 254 0.00 20.96 4.69
N ARG A 255 -0.74 22.07 4.77
CA ARG A 255 -1.58 22.57 3.67
C ARG A 255 -1.13 23.93 3.21
N ALA A 256 -1.44 24.25 1.94
CA ALA A 256 -1.20 25.56 1.35
C ALA A 256 -2.13 26.61 1.96
N ASP A 257 -1.57 27.70 2.47
CA ASP A 257 -2.33 28.89 2.92
C ASP A 257 -2.69 29.83 1.76
N ALA A 258 -1.94 29.74 0.66
CA ALA A 258 -2.14 30.55 -0.55
C ALA A 258 -2.24 29.68 -1.79
N GLY A 259 -2.87 30.19 -2.84
CA GLY A 259 -2.84 29.57 -4.16
C GLY A 259 -1.63 30.04 -4.96
N GLY A 260 -1.04 29.14 -5.77
CA GLY A 260 0.11 29.51 -6.60
C GLY A 260 0.90 28.32 -7.11
N ILE A 261 2.12 28.61 -7.54
CA ILE A 261 3.11 27.64 -7.99
C ILE A 261 4.00 27.28 -6.78
N VAL A 262 4.15 25.99 -6.54
CA VAL A 262 4.93 25.45 -5.41
C VAL A 262 6.33 25.08 -5.89
N ASP A 263 7.33 25.57 -5.17
CA ASP A 263 8.73 25.13 -5.27
C ASP A 263 9.07 24.37 -3.99
N MET A 264 9.22 23.05 -4.10
CA MET A 264 9.56 22.16 -2.98
C MET A 264 11.06 22.21 -2.72
N HIS A 265 11.47 22.37 -1.46
CA HIS A 265 12.89 22.44 -1.06
C HIS A 265 13.45 21.10 -0.56
N TYR A 266 12.58 20.13 -0.34
CA TYR A 266 12.93 18.80 0.19
C TYR A 266 12.29 17.71 -0.65
N GLU A 267 12.97 16.58 -0.71
CA GLU A 267 12.45 15.35 -1.32
C GLU A 267 11.65 14.51 -0.31
N VAL A 268 10.84 13.58 -0.82
CA VAL A 268 10.14 12.62 0.03
C VAL A 268 11.17 11.75 0.78
N GLY A 269 10.91 11.48 2.08
CA GLY A 269 11.83 10.76 2.95
C GLY A 269 12.86 11.65 3.66
N SER A 270 12.93 12.96 3.34
CA SER A 270 13.83 13.89 4.02
C SER A 270 13.41 14.13 5.47
N LEU A 271 14.42 14.22 6.34
CA LEU A 271 14.27 14.79 7.67
C LEU A 271 14.23 16.32 7.55
N VAL A 272 13.25 16.94 8.20
CA VAL A 272 13.14 18.41 8.34
C VAL A 272 13.09 18.76 9.82
N HIS A 273 13.64 19.94 10.17
CA HIS A 273 13.59 20.47 11.53
C HIS A 273 12.45 21.47 11.68
N ALA A 274 11.94 21.62 12.90
CA ALA A 274 10.94 22.66 13.20
C ALA A 274 11.44 24.04 12.76
N GLY A 275 10.61 24.76 11.98
CA GLY A 275 10.94 26.04 11.37
C GLY A 275 11.64 25.96 10.01
N ASP A 276 12.04 24.79 9.55
CA ASP A 276 12.60 24.64 8.19
C ASP A 276 11.54 25.00 7.15
N ARG A 277 11.98 25.74 6.11
CA ARG A 277 11.12 26.08 4.97
C ARG A 277 10.99 24.89 4.05
N ILE A 278 9.83 24.23 4.09
CA ILE A 278 9.53 23.04 3.28
C ILE A 278 9.33 23.41 1.80
N CYS A 279 8.61 24.49 1.54
CA CYS A 279 8.39 24.98 0.18
C CYS A 279 8.12 26.48 0.14
N THR A 280 8.14 27.02 -1.07
CA THR A 280 7.70 28.40 -1.37
C THR A 280 6.52 28.33 -2.34
N ILE A 281 5.45 29.08 -2.07
CA ILE A 281 4.31 29.24 -2.96
C ILE A 281 4.37 30.64 -3.58
N THR A 282 4.50 30.72 -4.88
CA THR A 282 4.59 31.99 -5.63
C THR A 282 3.28 32.28 -6.36
N ASN A 283 2.71 33.46 -6.15
CA ASN A 283 1.62 33.96 -6.97
C ASN A 283 2.18 34.46 -8.30
N PRO A 284 1.86 33.85 -9.46
CA PRO A 284 2.46 34.22 -10.73
C PRO A 284 2.07 35.61 -11.26
N PHE A 285 0.98 36.21 -10.75
CA PHE A 285 0.53 37.54 -11.18
C PHE A 285 1.19 38.68 -10.39
N LYS A 286 1.42 38.46 -9.09
CA LYS A 286 1.93 39.51 -8.18
C LYS A 286 3.39 39.29 -7.78
N ASN A 287 3.94 38.13 -8.08
CA ASN A 287 5.25 37.66 -7.60
C ASN A 287 5.39 37.73 -6.08
N ASP A 288 4.27 37.57 -5.38
CA ASP A 288 4.24 37.43 -3.92
C ASP A 288 4.59 35.99 -3.53
N ASN A 289 5.45 35.85 -2.57
CA ASN A 289 5.94 34.54 -2.09
C ASN A 289 5.40 34.27 -0.68
N THR A 290 4.83 33.07 -0.49
CA THR A 290 4.43 32.55 0.82
C THR A 290 5.33 31.37 1.18
N SER A 291 6.00 31.41 2.33
CA SER A 291 6.79 30.28 2.85
C SER A 291 5.90 29.34 3.63
N VAL A 292 6.13 28.03 3.46
CA VAL A 292 5.51 26.97 4.25
C VAL A 292 6.61 26.33 5.09
N GLU A 293 6.44 26.33 6.41
CA GLU A 293 7.45 25.87 7.37
C GLU A 293 7.01 24.60 8.10
N ALA A 294 7.99 23.80 8.53
CA ALA A 294 7.76 22.61 9.32
C ALA A 294 7.31 22.99 10.75
N PRO A 295 6.12 22.53 11.20
CA PRO A 295 5.65 22.84 12.58
C PRO A 295 6.43 22.09 13.66
N PHE A 296 7.03 20.96 13.34
CA PHE A 296 7.86 20.13 14.22
C PHE A 296 8.93 19.38 13.42
N THR A 297 9.92 18.82 14.13
CA THR A 297 10.99 18.01 13.52
C THR A 297 10.47 16.62 13.19
N GLY A 298 10.65 16.16 11.92
CA GLY A 298 10.12 14.88 11.47
C GLY A 298 10.54 14.51 10.06
N VAL A 299 9.98 13.42 9.54
CA VAL A 299 10.22 12.92 8.18
C VAL A 299 9.02 13.20 7.28
N LEU A 300 9.30 13.65 6.06
CA LEU A 300 8.32 13.85 5.00
C LEU A 300 7.95 12.51 4.37
N VAL A 301 6.88 11.86 4.84
CA VAL A 301 6.43 10.55 4.32
C VAL A 301 5.67 10.67 2.99
N GLY A 302 5.19 11.86 2.67
CA GLY A 302 4.54 12.15 1.39
C GLY A 302 4.66 13.62 1.02
N ILE A 303 4.86 13.91 -0.25
CA ILE A 303 4.98 15.29 -0.77
C ILE A 303 4.16 15.49 -2.04
N LEU A 304 3.90 16.75 -2.34
CA LEU A 304 3.26 17.20 -3.58
C LEU A 304 4.25 17.11 -4.75
N GLU A 305 3.82 16.51 -5.86
CA GLU A 305 4.54 16.46 -7.14
C GLU A 305 3.94 17.45 -8.16
N ASN A 306 2.63 17.68 -8.10
CA ASN A 306 1.99 18.67 -8.95
C ASN A 306 2.31 20.08 -8.43
N PRO A 307 3.04 20.92 -9.16
CA PRO A 307 3.58 22.17 -8.65
C PRO A 307 2.53 23.30 -8.52
N VAL A 308 1.24 23.01 -8.60
CA VAL A 308 0.17 24.02 -8.48
C VAL A 308 -0.80 23.66 -7.37
N VAL A 309 -1.16 24.65 -6.56
CA VAL A 309 -2.05 24.46 -5.42
C VAL A 309 -3.13 25.54 -5.34
N TYR A 310 -4.29 25.14 -4.79
CA TYR A 310 -5.28 26.01 -4.21
C TYR A 310 -5.06 26.13 -2.70
N PRO A 311 -5.53 27.19 -2.03
CA PRO A 311 -5.58 27.25 -0.58
C PRO A 311 -6.27 26.02 -0.01
N GLY A 312 -5.68 25.40 1.02
CA GLY A 312 -6.16 24.17 1.65
C GLY A 312 -5.68 22.87 1.00
N ASN A 313 -5.05 22.91 -0.20
CA ASN A 313 -4.46 21.70 -0.77
C ASN A 313 -3.34 21.16 0.12
N PRO A 314 -3.25 19.84 0.35
CA PRO A 314 -2.15 19.26 1.09
C PRO A 314 -0.85 19.30 0.26
N ILE A 315 0.22 19.79 0.89
CA ILE A 315 1.57 19.91 0.31
C ILE A 315 2.41 18.70 0.71
N CYS A 316 2.45 18.38 2.00
CA CYS A 316 3.22 17.24 2.47
C CYS A 316 2.60 16.62 3.72
N HIS A 317 2.95 15.35 3.96
CA HIS A 317 2.63 14.61 5.17
C HIS A 317 3.89 14.49 6.01
N LEU A 318 3.92 15.18 7.12
CA LEU A 318 5.01 15.19 8.10
C LEU A 318 4.67 14.29 9.28
N VAL A 319 5.60 13.43 9.69
CA VAL A 319 5.49 12.56 10.86
C VAL A 319 6.65 12.80 11.81
N GLU A 320 6.36 12.88 13.10
CA GLU A 320 7.35 13.10 14.16
C GLU A 320 8.24 11.86 14.34
N LEU A 321 9.55 12.09 14.58
CA LEU A 321 10.49 11.08 15.03
C LEU A 321 10.84 11.26 16.50
N ASP A 322 10.95 10.14 17.24
CA ASP A 322 11.58 10.15 18.55
C ASP A 322 13.06 10.50 18.46
N ASP A 323 13.64 11.02 19.56
CA ASP A 323 15.02 11.52 19.59
C ASP A 323 16.06 10.48 19.14
N LYS A 324 15.85 9.21 19.50
CA LYS A 324 16.76 8.12 19.14
C LYS A 324 16.72 7.85 17.63
N THR A 325 15.53 7.73 17.08
CA THR A 325 15.34 7.49 15.64
C THR A 325 15.84 8.68 14.83
N ARG A 326 15.54 9.91 15.28
CA ARG A 326 16.02 11.14 14.67
C ARG A 326 17.55 11.15 14.54
N SER A 327 18.29 10.89 15.62
CA SER A 327 19.74 10.86 15.61
C SER A 327 20.31 9.85 14.59
N VAL A 328 19.67 8.68 14.41
CA VAL A 328 20.07 7.69 13.40
C VAL A 328 19.81 8.20 11.99
N VAL A 329 18.66 8.84 11.76
CA VAL A 329 18.30 9.40 10.44
C VAL A 329 19.23 10.54 10.06
N GLU A 330 19.53 11.47 11.01
CA GLU A 330 20.50 12.57 10.82
C GLU A 330 21.87 12.05 10.38
N GLN A 331 22.39 11.03 11.06
CA GLN A 331 23.68 10.43 10.70
C GLN A 331 23.70 9.85 9.28
N ARG A 332 22.60 9.20 8.86
CA ARG A 332 22.49 8.58 7.52
C ARG A 332 22.25 9.57 6.39
N GLN A 333 21.61 10.69 6.67
CA GLN A 333 21.38 11.75 5.68
C GLN A 333 22.54 12.79 5.66
N SER A 334 23.52 12.64 6.54
CA SER A 334 24.72 13.47 6.51
C SER A 334 25.55 13.19 5.24
N PRO A 335 26.07 14.23 4.55
CA PRO A 335 26.94 14.08 3.40
C PRO A 335 28.18 13.20 3.69
N ASP A 336 28.68 13.22 4.92
CA ASP A 336 29.84 12.44 5.34
C ASP A 336 29.56 10.93 5.43
N TYR A 337 28.31 10.49 5.60
CA TYR A 337 27.97 9.08 5.66
C TYR A 337 28.16 8.37 4.31
N HIS A 338 27.83 9.05 3.21
CA HIS A 338 27.97 8.51 1.85
C HIS A 338 29.42 8.48 1.33
N ALA A 339 30.37 9.12 2.04
CA ALA A 339 31.79 9.10 1.69
C ALA A 339 32.51 7.84 2.20
N HIS A 340 31.87 7.01 3.02
CA HIS A 340 32.51 5.85 3.68
C HIS A 340 31.78 4.50 3.40
N VAL A 341 30.79 4.47 2.51
CA VAL A 341 30.09 3.28 2.02
C VAL A 341 30.32 3.15 0.52
#